data_05815770ddd3761433988dfe1a82c58c
#
_entry.id   05815770ddd3761433988dfe1a82c58c
#
_cell.length_a   1.000
_cell.length_b   1.000
_cell.length_c   1.000
_cell.angle_alpha   90.00
_cell.angle_beta   90.00
_cell.angle_gamma   90.00
#
_symmetry.space_group_name_H-M   'P 1'
#
loop_
_entity.id
_entity.type
_entity.pdbx_description
1 polymer ?
#
loop_
_entity_poly.entity_id
_entity_poly.type
_entity_poly.pdbx_seq_one_letter_code
_entity_poly.pdbx_strand_id
1 'polypeptide(L)'
;TQIRSLSLWIFIIPLVTVNICLLISVNFIFFENTYFTVDQIGRSAFTIPYLDGSLSISRASRTFPQFLIFKPGMVITALLLCAYWYKNNLLINYFKNTKSKKNSFMIFGVLSAIFLIIHSLLLGIETDIKVFKFLRRVILLSFIIFEIIAQSLLVINFYRLKKQLSSLFNPIILK
;
A
#
# COMPACT_ATOMS: atom_id res chain seq x y z
N THR A 1 -1.39 2.41 21.25
CA THR A 1 -2.67 2.50 20.52
C THR A 1 -2.52 3.11 19.13
N GLN A 2 -1.82 4.25 18.96
CA GLN A 2 -1.68 4.95 17.67
C GLN A 2 -1.01 4.11 16.58
N ILE A 3 0.10 3.41 16.86
CA ILE A 3 0.82 2.58 15.88
C ILE A 3 -0.08 1.43 15.40
N ARG A 4 -0.83 0.80 16.31
CA ARG A 4 -1.77 -0.27 15.98
C ARG A 4 -2.89 0.24 15.07
N SER A 5 -3.44 1.41 15.36
CA SER A 5 -4.48 2.03 14.53
C SER A 5 -3.94 2.36 13.12
N LEU A 6 -2.74 2.95 13.01
CA LEU A 6 -2.11 3.22 11.72
C LEU A 6 -1.90 1.93 10.92
N SER A 7 -1.38 0.87 11.55
CA SER A 7 -1.18 -0.43 10.90
C SER A 7 -2.48 -1.02 10.35
N LEU A 8 -3.59 -0.91 11.09
CA LEU A 8 -4.91 -1.35 10.63
C LEU A 8 -5.38 -0.57 9.40
N TRP A 9 -5.28 0.76 9.42
CA TRP A 9 -5.71 1.60 8.30
C TRP A 9 -4.85 1.42 7.05
N ILE A 10 -3.53 1.22 7.20
CA ILE A 10 -2.62 0.89 6.09
C ILE A 10 -3.05 -0.40 5.39
N PHE A 11 -3.65 -1.35 6.10
CA PHE A 11 -4.18 -2.58 5.53
C PHE A 11 -5.58 -2.41 4.95
N ILE A 12 -6.50 -1.76 5.70
CA ILE A 12 -7.92 -1.66 5.33
C ILE A 12 -8.12 -0.78 4.08
N ILE A 13 -7.45 0.38 4.01
CA ILE A 13 -7.67 1.34 2.91
C ILE A 13 -7.33 0.71 1.55
N PRO A 14 -6.14 0.15 1.30
CA PRO A 14 -5.86 -0.46 0.00
C PRO A 14 -6.73 -1.68 -0.27
N LEU A 15 -7.08 -2.48 0.76
CA LEU A 15 -7.97 -3.61 0.60
C LEU A 15 -9.35 -3.17 0.09
N VAL A 16 -9.96 -2.18 0.74
CA VAL A 16 -11.26 -1.63 0.34
C VAL A 16 -11.18 -0.98 -1.04
N THR A 17 -10.14 -0.17 -1.29
CA THR A 17 -9.93 0.51 -2.56
C THR A 17 -9.85 -0.47 -3.73
N VAL A 18 -9.05 -1.53 -3.59
CA VAL A 18 -8.89 -2.55 -4.63
C VAL A 18 -10.20 -3.30 -4.86
N ASN A 19 -10.89 -3.68 -3.79
CA ASN A 19 -12.19 -4.38 -3.91
C ASN A 19 -13.26 -3.52 -4.60
N ILE A 20 -13.34 -2.23 -4.28
CA ILE A 20 -14.26 -1.31 -4.96
C ILE A 20 -13.92 -1.23 -6.47
N CYS A 21 -12.64 -1.09 -6.82
CA CYS A 21 -12.23 -1.07 -8.23
C CYS A 21 -12.60 -2.37 -8.96
N LEU A 22 -12.43 -3.52 -8.32
CA LEU A 22 -12.82 -4.82 -8.89
C LEU A 22 -14.33 -4.93 -9.05
N LEU A 23 -15.11 -4.53 -8.05
CA LEU A 23 -16.59 -4.55 -8.11
C LEU A 23 -17.13 -3.66 -9.22
N ILE A 24 -16.59 -2.44 -9.39
CA ILE A 24 -16.99 -1.55 -10.47
C ILE A 24 -16.66 -2.17 -11.84
N SER A 25 -15.47 -2.77 -11.98
CA SER A 25 -15.03 -3.35 -13.24
C SER A 25 -15.87 -4.55 -13.70
N VAL A 26 -16.44 -5.29 -12.76
CA VAL A 26 -17.28 -6.46 -13.06
C VAL A 26 -18.75 -6.06 -13.28
N ASN A 27 -19.21 -5.04 -12.58
CA ASN A 27 -20.60 -4.60 -12.61
C ASN A 27 -20.78 -3.31 -13.43
N PHE A 28 -20.07 -3.18 -14.55
CA PHE A 28 -20.12 -1.99 -15.41
C PHE A 28 -21.54 -1.67 -15.93
N ILE A 29 -22.42 -2.65 -16.07
CA ILE A 29 -23.83 -2.49 -16.52
C ILE A 29 -24.59 -1.49 -15.65
N PHE A 30 -24.31 -1.41 -14.34
CA PHE A 30 -24.95 -0.43 -13.45
C PHE A 30 -24.60 1.02 -13.80
N PHE A 31 -23.55 1.23 -14.59
CA PHE A 31 -23.06 2.55 -14.97
C PHE A 31 -23.38 2.93 -16.42
N GLU A 32 -24.00 2.03 -17.24
CA GLU A 32 -24.24 2.25 -18.67
C GLU A 32 -25.08 3.50 -18.98
N ASN A 33 -25.98 3.90 -18.08
CA ASN A 33 -26.83 5.08 -18.25
C ASN A 33 -26.45 6.25 -17.34
N THR A 34 -25.22 6.26 -16.82
CA THR A 34 -24.71 7.34 -15.96
C THR A 34 -23.61 8.13 -16.65
N TYR A 35 -23.22 9.28 -16.05
CA TYR A 35 -22.05 10.04 -16.51
C TYR A 35 -20.73 9.26 -16.43
N PHE A 36 -20.71 8.14 -15.74
CA PHE A 36 -19.54 7.26 -15.58
C PHE A 36 -19.68 6.06 -16.51
N THR A 37 -19.27 6.20 -17.76
CA THR A 37 -19.12 5.06 -18.67
C THR A 37 -17.89 4.25 -18.24
N VAL A 38 -18.11 2.99 -17.87
CA VAL A 38 -17.03 2.07 -17.46
C VAL A 38 -16.63 1.23 -18.65
N ASP A 39 -15.34 1.24 -19.02
CA ASP A 39 -14.84 0.34 -20.06
C ASP A 39 -15.00 -1.12 -19.62
N GLN A 40 -15.58 -1.93 -20.47
CA GLN A 40 -15.77 -3.35 -20.23
C GLN A 40 -14.43 -4.08 -20.20
N ILE A 41 -13.98 -4.49 -19.02
CA ILE A 41 -12.70 -5.18 -18.85
C ILE A 41 -12.87 -6.64 -18.43
N GLY A 42 -14.00 -6.98 -17.84
CA GLY A 42 -14.33 -8.31 -17.36
C GLY A 42 -15.58 -8.88 -18.02
N ARG A 43 -16.03 -10.04 -17.55
CA ARG A 43 -17.31 -10.61 -17.93
C ARG A 43 -18.45 -9.83 -17.27
N SER A 44 -19.47 -9.51 -18.06
CA SER A 44 -20.72 -8.96 -17.55
C SER A 44 -21.57 -10.11 -17.03
N ALA A 45 -21.67 -10.27 -15.78
CA ALA A 45 -22.65 -11.01 -15.00
C ALA A 45 -22.13 -11.08 -13.56
N PHE A 46 -22.91 -11.59 -12.64
CA PHE A 46 -22.46 -11.80 -11.26
C PHE A 46 -21.25 -12.75 -11.26
N THR A 47 -20.05 -12.16 -11.26
CA THR A 47 -18.78 -12.88 -11.19
C THR A 47 -18.03 -12.44 -9.96
N ILE A 48 -17.37 -13.40 -9.30
CA ILE A 48 -16.45 -13.09 -8.19
C ILE A 48 -15.06 -12.98 -8.80
N PRO A 49 -14.47 -11.77 -8.93
CA PRO A 49 -13.22 -11.54 -9.64
C PRO A 49 -12.06 -12.43 -9.19
N TYR A 50 -12.06 -12.78 -7.91
CA TYR A 50 -11.01 -13.61 -7.30
C TYR A 50 -11.09 -15.09 -7.68
N LEU A 51 -12.28 -15.60 -8.02
CA LEU A 51 -12.49 -16.99 -8.42
C LEU A 51 -12.37 -17.17 -9.93
N ASP A 52 -12.87 -16.20 -10.66
CA ASP A 52 -12.90 -16.27 -12.13
C ASP A 52 -11.55 -15.96 -12.79
N GLY A 53 -10.65 -15.27 -12.08
CA GLY A 53 -9.31 -14.93 -12.58
C GLY A 53 -9.29 -14.08 -13.85
N SER A 54 -10.46 -13.62 -14.33
CA SER A 54 -10.63 -12.88 -15.59
C SER A 54 -10.07 -11.47 -15.53
N LEU A 55 -9.92 -10.91 -14.34
CA LEU A 55 -9.53 -9.52 -14.12
C LEU A 55 -8.34 -9.39 -13.18
N SER A 56 -7.28 -8.75 -13.66
CA SER A 56 -6.15 -8.39 -12.79
C SER A 56 -6.40 -7.06 -12.06
N ILE A 57 -5.97 -6.97 -10.80
CA ILE A 57 -6.05 -5.75 -9.99
C ILE A 57 -5.46 -4.54 -10.72
N SER A 58 -4.30 -4.72 -11.36
CA SER A 58 -3.63 -3.67 -12.13
C SER A 58 -4.41 -3.22 -13.36
N ARG A 59 -5.28 -4.05 -13.90
CA ARG A 59 -6.14 -3.72 -15.04
C ARG A 59 -7.39 -3.00 -14.56
N ALA A 60 -8.04 -3.50 -13.52
CA ALA A 60 -9.20 -2.89 -12.90
C ALA A 60 -8.94 -1.47 -12.40
N SER A 61 -7.76 -1.20 -11.85
CA SER A 61 -7.42 0.10 -11.27
C SER A 61 -6.96 1.16 -12.28
N ARG A 62 -6.83 0.82 -13.58
CA ARG A 62 -6.40 1.76 -14.63
C ARG A 62 -7.52 2.46 -15.36
N THR A 63 -8.69 1.84 -15.41
CA THR A 63 -9.83 2.31 -16.18
C THR A 63 -10.57 3.42 -15.46
N PHE A 64 -11.28 4.21 -16.22
CA PHE A 64 -12.24 5.18 -15.71
C PHE A 64 -13.53 4.45 -15.31
N PRO A 65 -14.20 4.75 -14.20
CA PRO A 65 -13.84 5.73 -13.16
C PRO A 65 -12.95 5.19 -12.03
N GLN A 66 -12.52 3.94 -12.08
CA GLN A 66 -11.84 3.23 -11.00
C GLN A 66 -10.54 3.93 -10.55
N PHE A 67 -9.79 4.53 -11.49
CA PHE A 67 -8.56 5.23 -11.13
C PHE A 67 -8.80 6.44 -10.21
N LEU A 68 -10.01 7.04 -10.25
CA LEU A 68 -10.39 8.15 -9.36
C LEU A 68 -10.51 7.70 -7.90
N ILE A 69 -10.77 6.41 -7.67
CA ILE A 69 -10.84 5.82 -6.33
C ILE A 69 -9.47 5.26 -5.95
N PHE A 70 -8.80 4.60 -6.90
CA PHE A 70 -7.53 3.94 -6.66
C PHE A 70 -6.42 4.92 -6.28
N LYS A 71 -6.22 6.00 -7.06
CA LYS A 71 -5.15 6.96 -6.82
C LYS A 71 -5.23 7.62 -5.44
N PRO A 72 -6.36 8.22 -5.03
CA PRO A 72 -6.48 8.78 -3.69
C PRO A 72 -6.30 7.74 -2.58
N GLY A 73 -6.86 6.54 -2.75
CA GLY A 73 -6.72 5.47 -1.77
C GLY A 73 -5.26 5.07 -1.54
N MET A 74 -4.47 4.93 -2.61
CA MET A 74 -3.04 4.62 -2.51
C MET A 74 -2.21 5.79 -1.96
N VAL A 75 -2.53 7.02 -2.31
CA VAL A 75 -1.87 8.21 -1.75
C VAL A 75 -2.12 8.30 -0.24
N ILE A 76 -3.36 8.12 0.20
CA ILE A 76 -3.70 8.10 1.64
C ILE A 76 -2.93 6.97 2.33
N THR A 77 -2.88 5.79 1.75
CA THR A 77 -2.10 4.65 2.29
C THR A 77 -0.62 5.01 2.44
N ALA A 78 -0.03 5.65 1.45
CA ALA A 78 1.38 6.07 1.49
C ALA A 78 1.64 7.13 2.58
N LEU A 79 0.73 8.09 2.78
CA LEU A 79 0.83 9.07 3.86
C LEU A 79 0.74 8.41 5.24
N LEU A 80 -0.18 7.45 5.40
CA LEU A 80 -0.28 6.66 6.63
C LEU A 80 0.97 5.81 6.87
N LEU A 81 1.57 5.27 5.81
CA LEU A 81 2.83 4.53 5.88
C LEU A 81 3.98 5.42 6.34
N CYS A 82 4.09 6.64 5.83
CA CYS A 82 5.06 7.62 6.34
C CYS A 82 4.85 7.93 7.84
N ALA A 83 3.60 8.14 8.26
CA ALA A 83 3.26 8.36 9.66
C ALA A 83 3.61 7.14 10.54
N TYR A 84 3.37 5.93 10.05
CA TYR A 84 3.72 4.68 10.71
C TYR A 84 5.23 4.56 10.94
N TRP A 85 6.04 4.80 9.90
CA TRP A 85 7.50 4.75 10.01
C TRP A 85 8.05 5.82 10.95
N TYR A 86 7.49 7.04 10.90
CA TYR A 86 7.85 8.11 11.81
C TYR A 86 7.54 7.76 13.28
N LYS A 87 6.35 7.23 13.58
CA LYS A 87 5.96 6.83 14.94
C LYS A 87 6.81 5.69 15.48
N ASN A 88 7.14 4.69 14.65
CA ASN A 88 8.07 3.62 15.05
C ASN A 88 9.47 4.16 15.32
N ASN A 89 9.94 5.14 14.54
CA ASN A 89 11.23 5.79 14.79
C ASN A 89 11.26 6.53 16.13
N LEU A 90 10.20 7.24 16.48
CA LEU A 90 10.07 7.89 17.78
C LEU A 90 10.09 6.87 18.92
N LEU A 91 9.34 5.78 18.78
CA LEU A 91 9.27 4.70 19.77
C LEU A 91 10.66 4.11 20.03
N ILE A 92 11.40 3.75 18.98
CA ILE A 92 12.71 3.13 19.10
C ILE A 92 13.73 4.13 19.70
N ASN A 93 13.69 5.40 19.31
CA ASN A 93 14.58 6.43 19.87
C ASN A 93 14.32 6.66 21.36
N TYR A 94 13.05 6.60 21.79
CA TYR A 94 12.68 6.68 23.20
C TYR A 94 13.37 5.58 24.02
N PHE A 95 13.30 4.32 23.56
CA PHE A 95 13.94 3.20 24.27
C PHE A 95 15.47 3.19 24.18
N LYS A 96 16.04 3.72 23.10
CA LYS A 96 17.49 3.85 22.95
C LYS A 96 18.08 5.05 23.71
N ASN A 97 17.23 5.86 24.33
CA ASN A 97 17.61 7.12 24.98
C ASN A 97 18.47 8.03 24.06
N THR A 98 18.19 7.97 22.76
CA THR A 98 18.90 8.75 21.75
C THR A 98 18.02 9.89 21.26
N LYS A 99 18.52 11.13 21.34
CA LYS A 99 17.80 12.30 20.84
C LYS A 99 17.67 12.22 19.32
N SER A 100 16.42 12.03 18.85
CA SER A 100 15.96 12.25 17.46
C SER A 100 16.87 11.73 16.32
N LYS A 101 17.50 10.58 16.48
CA LYS A 101 18.31 9.96 15.41
C LYS A 101 17.39 9.30 14.37
N LYS A 102 17.62 9.59 13.08
CA LYS A 102 16.95 8.88 11.99
C LYS A 102 17.54 7.47 11.88
N ASN A 103 16.73 6.46 12.18
CA ASN A 103 17.13 5.07 11.99
C ASN A 103 16.99 4.66 10.51
N SER A 104 17.83 3.76 10.03
CA SER A 104 17.83 3.31 8.63
C SER A 104 16.48 2.76 8.18
N PHE A 105 15.75 2.04 9.03
CA PHE A 105 14.43 1.52 8.68
C PHE A 105 13.42 2.63 8.33
N MET A 106 13.50 3.80 8.98
CA MET A 106 12.64 4.94 8.66
C MET A 106 12.95 5.48 7.26
N ILE A 107 14.22 5.55 6.87
CA ILE A 107 14.60 6.04 5.55
C ILE A 107 14.05 5.13 4.47
N PHE A 108 14.27 3.82 4.59
CA PHE A 108 13.73 2.84 3.64
C PHE A 108 12.21 2.81 3.60
N GLY A 109 11.55 2.95 4.76
CA GLY A 109 10.09 2.99 4.85
C GLY A 109 9.48 4.26 4.21
N VAL A 110 10.13 5.42 4.35
CA VAL A 110 9.69 6.64 3.65
C VAL A 110 9.94 6.53 2.15
N LEU A 111 11.07 5.94 1.72
CA LEU A 111 11.33 5.68 0.32
C LEU A 111 10.28 4.74 -0.29
N SER A 112 9.87 3.68 0.41
CA SER A 112 8.79 2.79 -0.04
C SER A 112 7.49 3.56 -0.26
N ALA A 113 7.10 4.43 0.68
CA ALA A 113 5.90 5.25 0.55
C ALA A 113 5.97 6.21 -0.66
N ILE A 114 7.13 6.80 -0.94
CA ILE A 114 7.34 7.65 -2.12
C ILE A 114 7.16 6.83 -3.41
N PHE A 115 7.75 5.64 -3.48
CA PHE A 115 7.57 4.75 -4.65
C PHE A 115 6.11 4.31 -4.83
N LEU A 116 5.36 4.10 -3.75
CA LEU A 116 3.93 3.81 -3.82
C LEU A 116 3.14 4.99 -4.42
N ILE A 117 3.44 6.23 -4.03
CA ILE A 117 2.82 7.43 -4.62
C ILE A 117 3.14 7.51 -6.11
N ILE A 118 4.42 7.41 -6.48
CA ILE A 118 4.85 7.46 -7.89
C ILE A 118 4.15 6.37 -8.70
N HIS A 119 4.10 5.13 -8.18
CA HIS A 119 3.39 4.04 -8.84
C HIS A 119 1.91 4.34 -9.06
N SER A 120 1.22 4.85 -8.04
CA SER A 120 -0.21 5.17 -8.15
C SER A 120 -0.50 6.29 -9.16
N LEU A 121 0.36 7.30 -9.24
CA LEU A 121 0.24 8.40 -10.20
C LEU A 121 0.48 7.95 -11.64
N LEU A 122 1.46 7.06 -11.84
CA LEU A 122 1.79 6.50 -13.18
C LEU A 122 0.77 5.46 -13.65
N LEU A 123 -0.06 4.93 -12.75
CA LEU A 123 -1.11 4.01 -13.12
C LEU A 123 -2.24 4.77 -13.85
N GLY A 124 -2.69 4.25 -14.99
CA GLY A 124 -3.72 4.88 -15.82
C GLY A 124 -3.17 5.79 -16.93
N ILE A 125 -1.87 6.04 -16.99
CA ILE A 125 -1.26 6.67 -18.15
C ILE A 125 -1.08 5.61 -19.23
N GLU A 126 -1.86 5.73 -20.30
CA GLU A 126 -1.79 4.85 -21.46
C GLU A 126 -0.68 5.34 -22.37
N THR A 127 0.40 4.60 -22.42
CA THR A 127 1.49 4.81 -23.36
C THR A 127 1.92 3.47 -23.94
N ASP A 128 2.10 3.43 -25.26
CA ASP A 128 2.58 2.23 -25.95
C ASP A 128 4.09 2.01 -25.82
N ILE A 129 4.77 2.93 -25.16
CA ILE A 129 6.22 2.92 -24.97
C ILE A 129 6.60 1.74 -24.06
N LYS A 130 7.35 0.76 -24.58
CA LYS A 130 7.82 -0.41 -23.82
C LYS A 130 8.60 -0.03 -22.56
N VAL A 131 9.43 1.04 -22.67
CA VAL A 131 10.23 1.55 -21.54
C VAL A 131 9.34 2.03 -20.39
N PHE A 132 8.22 2.67 -20.66
CA PHE A 132 7.29 3.13 -19.62
C PHE A 132 6.62 1.96 -18.89
N LYS A 133 6.25 0.90 -19.62
CA LYS A 133 5.69 -0.32 -19.02
C LYS A 133 6.71 -1.00 -18.12
N PHE A 134 7.98 -1.02 -18.52
CA PHE A 134 9.08 -1.53 -17.70
C PHE A 134 9.33 -0.68 -16.45
N LEU A 135 9.46 0.64 -16.62
CA LEU A 135 9.68 1.59 -15.51
C LEU A 135 8.62 1.45 -14.40
N ARG A 136 7.35 1.34 -14.79
CA ARG A 136 6.25 1.15 -13.84
C ARG A 136 6.38 -0.13 -13.01
N ARG A 137 6.87 -1.23 -13.62
CA ARG A 137 7.16 -2.49 -12.90
C ARG A 137 8.33 -2.33 -11.93
N VAL A 138 9.37 -1.65 -12.37
CA VAL A 138 10.55 -1.37 -11.52
C VAL A 138 10.15 -0.52 -10.31
N ILE A 139 9.33 0.51 -10.49
CA ILE A 139 8.84 1.36 -9.39
C ILE A 139 8.03 0.54 -8.38
N LEU A 140 7.13 -0.34 -8.84
CA LEU A 140 6.38 -1.22 -7.97
C LEU A 140 7.29 -2.20 -7.20
N LEU A 141 8.26 -2.80 -7.88
CA LEU A 141 9.24 -3.68 -7.25
C LEU A 141 10.08 -2.93 -6.21
N SER A 142 10.50 -1.71 -6.51
CA SER A 142 11.25 -0.86 -5.57
C SER A 142 10.44 -0.57 -4.31
N PHE A 143 9.14 -0.26 -4.45
CA PHE A 143 8.24 -0.12 -3.30
C PHE A 143 8.26 -1.36 -2.41
N ILE A 144 8.07 -2.55 -3.01
CA ILE A 144 8.02 -3.82 -2.25
C ILE A 144 9.37 -4.11 -1.57
N ILE A 145 10.48 -3.97 -2.29
CA ILE A 145 11.82 -4.24 -1.77
C ILE A 145 12.15 -3.31 -0.60
N PHE A 146 11.94 -2.01 -0.75
CA PHE A 146 12.22 -1.05 0.33
C PHE A 146 11.32 -1.25 1.54
N GLU A 147 10.06 -1.65 1.34
CA GLU A 147 9.15 -1.97 2.44
C GLU A 147 9.62 -3.22 3.21
N ILE A 148 10.03 -4.28 2.51
CA ILE A 148 10.58 -5.49 3.14
C ILE A 148 11.85 -5.17 3.93
N ILE A 149 12.77 -4.39 3.35
CA ILE A 149 13.99 -3.96 4.05
C ILE A 149 13.65 -3.16 5.30
N ALA A 150 12.72 -2.21 5.20
CA ALA A 150 12.31 -1.37 6.32
C ALA A 150 11.71 -2.21 7.46
N GLN A 151 10.81 -3.15 7.13
CA GLN A 151 10.19 -4.04 8.11
C GLN A 151 11.22 -4.96 8.76
N SER A 152 12.13 -5.56 7.98
CA SER A 152 13.20 -6.42 8.50
C SER A 152 14.10 -5.67 9.48
N LEU A 153 14.51 -4.46 9.13
CA LEU A 153 15.33 -3.61 10.01
C LEU A 153 14.56 -3.18 11.28
N LEU A 154 13.24 -2.94 11.18
CA LEU A 154 12.40 -2.64 12.33
C LEU A 154 12.34 -3.84 13.29
N VAL A 155 12.10 -5.05 12.77
CA VAL A 155 12.06 -6.29 13.56
C VAL A 155 13.41 -6.52 14.27
N ILE A 156 14.54 -6.34 13.57
CA ILE A 156 15.88 -6.45 14.18
C ILE A 156 16.04 -5.45 15.33
N ASN A 157 15.56 -4.21 15.18
CA ASN A 157 15.62 -3.22 16.25
C ASN A 157 14.73 -3.62 17.44
N PHE A 158 13.54 -4.14 17.21
CA PHE A 158 12.68 -4.65 18.28
C PHE A 158 13.31 -5.84 19.00
N TYR A 159 13.92 -6.75 18.26
CA TYR A 159 14.60 -7.90 18.84
C TYR A 159 15.76 -7.47 19.76
N ARG A 160 16.57 -6.48 19.33
CA ARG A 160 17.66 -5.92 20.16
C ARG A 160 17.14 -5.24 21.42
N LEU A 161 15.96 -4.67 21.40
CA LEU A 161 15.32 -3.97 22.51
C LEU A 161 14.36 -4.87 23.32
N LYS A 162 14.34 -6.18 23.04
CA LYS A 162 13.40 -7.15 23.62
C LYS A 162 13.29 -7.04 25.14
N LYS A 163 14.41 -6.93 25.86
CA LYS A 163 14.42 -6.82 27.33
C LYS A 163 13.71 -5.56 27.84
N GLN A 164 13.83 -4.45 27.12
CA GLN A 164 13.22 -3.16 27.51
C GLN A 164 11.74 -3.09 27.08
N LEU A 165 11.38 -3.80 26.02
CA LEU A 165 10.03 -3.83 25.46
C LEU A 165 9.13 -4.91 26.11
N SER A 166 9.71 -5.86 26.85
CA SER A 166 8.94 -6.98 27.45
C SER A 166 7.85 -6.53 28.43
N SER A 167 7.95 -5.33 29.00
CA SER A 167 6.92 -4.74 29.84
C SER A 167 5.73 -4.16 29.06
N LEU A 168 5.86 -3.93 27.76
CA LEU A 168 4.86 -3.24 26.91
C LEU A 168 4.24 -4.15 25.87
N PHE A 169 4.90 -5.24 25.48
CA PHE A 169 4.47 -6.16 24.45
C PHE A 169 4.23 -7.55 25.00
N ASN A 170 3.22 -8.23 24.45
CA ASN A 170 2.97 -9.61 24.79
C ASN A 170 4.21 -10.47 24.48
N PRO A 171 4.74 -11.25 25.45
CA PRO A 171 5.94 -12.04 25.26
C PRO A 171 5.85 -13.07 24.12
N ILE A 172 4.63 -13.43 23.71
CA ILE A 172 4.39 -14.34 22.57
C ILE A 172 4.86 -13.73 21.24
N ILE A 173 4.74 -12.39 21.07
CA ILE A 173 5.13 -11.69 19.83
C ILE A 173 6.66 -11.56 19.73
N LEU A 174 7.37 -11.70 20.83
CA LEU A 174 8.83 -11.56 20.93
C LEU A 174 9.58 -12.91 21.01
N LYS A 175 8.85 -14.02 20.92
CA LYS A 175 9.44 -15.35 20.76
C LYS A 175 9.76 -15.66 19.31
#